data_a5c185a54b69b7af142706353c579550
#
_entry.id   a5c185a54b69b7af142706353c579550
#
_cell.length_a   1.000
_cell.length_b   1.000
_cell.length_c   1.000
_cell.angle_alpha   90.00
_cell.angle_beta   90.00
_cell.angle_gamma   90.00
#
_symmetry.space_group_name_H-M   'P 1'
#
loop_
_entity.id
_entity.type
_entity.pdbx_description
1 polymer ?
#
loop_
_entity_poly.entity_id
_entity_poly.type
_entity_poly.pdbx_seq_one_letter_code
_entity_poly.pdbx_strand_id
1 'polypeptide(L)'
;MSSGKPTTVAAVDADALEREARFSTDFFPFTEPSVGLSISCFRCGGAGCDTCKRTGWIEMAGSGVVDENVLRNVGYDPEEVSGFAFGLGIERMALLRHAVPDIRMFLDNDPRFLAQF
;
A
#
# COMPACT_ATOMS: atom_id res chain seq x y z
N MET A 1 11.98 17.92 5.18
CA MET A 1 11.48 18.87 4.18
C MET A 1 12.49 19.97 3.97
N SER A 2 12.88 20.17 2.77
CA SER A 2 13.77 21.27 2.44
C SER A 2 13.03 22.60 2.59
N SER A 3 13.71 23.61 3.14
CA SER A 3 13.26 25.00 3.24
C SER A 3 11.83 25.20 3.78
N GLY A 4 11.31 24.25 4.53
CA GLY A 4 10.01 24.36 5.16
C GLY A 4 8.81 24.47 4.20
N LYS A 5 8.99 24.22 2.90
CA LYS A 5 7.91 24.20 1.95
C LYS A 5 7.33 22.79 1.83
N PRO A 6 6.00 22.61 1.84
CA PRO A 6 5.41 21.32 1.56
C PRO A 6 5.62 20.97 0.09
N THR A 7 5.68 19.67 -0.19
CA THR A 7 5.65 19.20 -1.58
C THR A 7 4.33 19.59 -2.21
N THR A 8 4.37 20.30 -3.33
CA THR A 8 3.16 20.59 -4.10
C THR A 8 2.67 19.31 -4.75
N VAL A 9 1.41 18.99 -4.52
CA VAL A 9 0.76 17.85 -5.14
C VAL A 9 0.25 18.26 -6.50
N ALA A 10 0.84 17.70 -7.55
CA ALA A 10 0.37 17.94 -8.90
C ALA A 10 -0.97 17.24 -9.14
N ALA A 11 -1.78 17.82 -10.01
CA ALA A 11 -2.95 17.12 -10.51
C ALA A 11 -2.50 15.84 -11.23
N VAL A 12 -3.07 14.72 -10.83
CA VAL A 12 -2.72 13.42 -11.39
C VAL A 12 -3.77 13.11 -12.47
N ASP A 13 -3.32 13.01 -13.71
CA ASP A 13 -4.19 12.61 -14.81
C ASP A 13 -4.44 11.08 -14.78
N ALA A 14 -5.35 10.62 -15.61
CA ALA A 14 -5.70 9.20 -15.67
C ALA A 14 -4.50 8.33 -16.06
N ASP A 15 -3.67 8.80 -16.97
CA ASP A 15 -2.50 8.07 -17.44
C ASP A 15 -1.45 7.93 -16.33
N ALA A 16 -1.33 8.94 -15.49
CA ALA A 16 -0.41 8.88 -14.34
C ALA A 16 -0.86 7.88 -13.28
N LEU A 17 -2.13 7.49 -13.27
CA LEU A 17 -2.64 6.45 -12.39
C LEU A 17 -2.46 5.05 -12.95
N GLU A 18 -2.17 4.91 -14.24
CA GLU A 18 -1.88 3.62 -14.84
C GLU A 18 -0.52 3.13 -14.37
N ARG A 19 -0.54 1.99 -13.71
CA ARG A 19 0.67 1.35 -13.18
C ARG A 19 0.58 -0.15 -13.37
N GLU A 20 1.73 -0.76 -13.56
CA GLU A 20 1.82 -2.20 -13.56
C GLU A 20 1.57 -2.73 -12.17
N ALA A 21 0.72 -3.74 -12.07
CA ALA A 21 0.45 -4.43 -10.82
C ALA A 21 1.09 -5.82 -10.87
N ARG A 22 1.59 -6.27 -9.74
CA ARG A 22 2.06 -7.64 -9.59
C ARG A 22 1.55 -8.26 -8.31
N PHE A 23 1.31 -9.56 -8.36
CA PHE A 23 1.08 -10.36 -7.18
C PHE A 23 2.36 -11.14 -6.86
N SER A 24 2.69 -11.22 -5.59
CA SER A 24 3.81 -12.00 -5.10
C SER A 24 3.38 -12.79 -3.88
N THR A 25 4.03 -13.93 -3.67
CA THR A 25 3.85 -14.67 -2.42
C THR A 25 4.36 -13.83 -1.28
N ASP A 26 3.65 -13.88 -0.16
CA ASP A 26 4.02 -13.13 1.02
C ASP A 26 3.76 -14.00 2.27
N PHE A 27 4.17 -13.50 3.40
CA PHE A 27 3.95 -14.17 4.68
C PHE A 27 3.25 -13.22 5.65
N PHE A 28 2.09 -13.65 6.12
CA PHE A 28 1.39 -13.01 7.23
C PHE A 28 1.04 -14.09 8.26
N PRO A 29 1.15 -13.80 9.55
CA PRO A 29 0.93 -14.83 10.59
C PRO A 29 -0.52 -15.32 10.68
N PHE A 30 -1.46 -14.56 10.10
CA PHE A 30 -2.90 -14.87 10.17
C PHE A 30 -3.47 -15.43 8.86
N THR A 31 -2.66 -15.54 7.81
CA THR A 31 -3.08 -16.09 6.52
C THR A 31 -2.04 -17.05 5.95
N GLU A 32 -2.52 -18.11 5.30
CA GLU A 32 -1.68 -19.05 4.56
C GLU A 32 -2.57 -19.79 3.54
N PRO A 33 -2.30 -19.74 2.23
CA PRO A 33 -1.26 -18.94 1.59
C PRO A 33 -1.57 -17.43 1.60
N SER A 34 -0.53 -16.63 1.47
CA SER A 34 -0.63 -15.18 1.48
C SER A 34 -0.10 -14.58 0.19
N VAL A 35 -0.71 -13.50 -0.25
CA VAL A 35 -0.36 -12.80 -1.49
C VAL A 35 -0.27 -11.30 -1.21
N GLY A 36 0.83 -10.71 -1.64
CA GLY A 36 1.00 -9.27 -1.65
C GLY A 36 0.68 -8.68 -3.02
N LEU A 37 0.02 -7.54 -3.03
CA LEU A 37 -0.22 -6.74 -4.24
C LEU A 37 0.69 -5.53 -4.21
N SER A 38 1.52 -5.39 -5.24
CA SER A 38 2.39 -4.24 -5.43
C SER A 38 2.13 -3.59 -6.78
N ILE A 39 2.40 -2.30 -6.85
CA ILE A 39 2.36 -1.54 -8.11
C ILE A 39 3.75 -1.02 -8.43
N SER A 40 4.00 -0.75 -9.71
CA SER A 40 5.23 -0.07 -10.12
C SER A 40 5.29 1.32 -9.49
N CYS A 41 6.50 1.72 -9.05
CA CYS A 41 6.66 3.01 -8.39
C CYS A 41 6.33 4.15 -9.34
N PHE A 42 5.43 5.03 -8.93
CA PHE A 42 5.00 6.19 -9.71
C PHE A 42 6.08 7.25 -9.83
N ARG A 43 7.02 7.28 -8.88
CA ARG A 43 8.05 8.32 -8.81
C ARG A 43 9.27 8.01 -9.67
N CYS A 44 9.74 6.77 -9.64
CA CYS A 44 10.96 6.38 -10.36
C CYS A 44 10.69 5.53 -11.61
N GLY A 45 9.43 5.14 -11.85
CA GLY A 45 9.08 4.29 -12.98
C GLY A 45 9.66 2.89 -12.93
N GLY A 46 10.06 2.41 -11.77
CA GLY A 46 10.65 1.10 -11.58
C GLY A 46 12.16 1.06 -11.42
N ALA A 47 12.84 2.20 -11.57
CA ALA A 47 14.30 2.27 -11.45
C ALA A 47 14.82 2.14 -10.02
N GLY A 48 14.01 2.49 -9.04
CA GLY A 48 14.36 2.50 -7.63
C GLY A 48 14.57 3.91 -7.09
N CYS A 49 13.92 4.23 -6.00
CA CYS A 49 14.04 5.51 -5.31
C CYS A 49 13.71 5.34 -3.82
N ASP A 50 13.81 6.43 -3.06
CA ASP A 50 13.54 6.37 -1.62
C ASP A 50 12.06 6.07 -1.31
N THR A 51 11.14 6.49 -2.18
CA THR A 51 9.71 6.24 -2.01
C THR A 51 9.37 4.75 -2.06
N CYS A 52 9.97 4.01 -2.98
CA CYS A 52 9.78 2.56 -3.12
C CYS A 52 10.85 1.75 -2.40
N LYS A 53 11.69 2.39 -1.59
CA LYS A 53 12.82 1.76 -0.90
C LYS A 53 13.77 1.04 -1.88
N ARG A 54 13.96 1.62 -3.05
CA ARG A 54 14.84 1.15 -4.13
C ARG A 54 14.45 -0.18 -4.76
N THR A 55 13.23 -0.63 -4.53
CA THR A 55 12.72 -1.89 -5.11
C THR A 55 12.08 -1.70 -6.47
N GLY A 56 11.67 -0.49 -6.80
CA GLY A 56 10.87 -0.19 -7.99
C GLY A 56 9.38 -0.50 -7.84
N TRP A 57 8.97 -1.02 -6.69
CA TRP A 57 7.60 -1.45 -6.40
C TRP A 57 7.12 -0.90 -5.07
N ILE A 58 5.85 -0.55 -5.04
CA ILE A 58 5.18 -0.10 -3.82
C ILE A 58 4.11 -1.13 -3.45
N GLU A 59 4.24 -1.69 -2.26
CA GLU A 59 3.22 -2.59 -1.73
C GLU A 59 1.94 -1.81 -1.43
N MET A 60 0.82 -2.27 -1.98
CA MET A 60 -0.48 -1.62 -1.83
C MET A 60 -1.41 -2.37 -0.90
N ALA A 61 -1.38 -3.70 -0.94
CA ALA A 61 -2.31 -4.53 -0.22
C ALA A 61 -1.71 -5.89 0.09
N GLY A 62 -2.24 -6.52 1.11
CA GLY A 62 -1.98 -7.92 1.40
C GLY A 62 -3.29 -8.68 1.48
N SER A 63 -3.27 -9.93 1.11
CA SER A 63 -4.44 -10.80 1.17
C SER A 63 -4.02 -12.26 1.37
N GLY A 64 -4.98 -13.09 1.69
CA GLY A 64 -4.71 -14.51 1.81
C GLY A 64 -5.90 -15.30 2.32
N VAL A 65 -5.70 -16.59 2.37
CA VAL A 65 -6.64 -17.50 3.03
C VAL A 65 -6.39 -17.46 4.53
N VAL A 66 -7.45 -17.35 5.31
CA VAL A 66 -7.34 -17.29 6.77
C VAL A 66 -6.75 -18.59 7.28
N ASP A 67 -5.73 -18.48 8.13
CA ASP A 67 -5.08 -19.63 8.76
C ASP A 67 -6.06 -20.42 9.62
N GLU A 68 -5.98 -21.75 9.56
CA GLU A 68 -6.86 -22.62 10.32
C GLU A 68 -6.82 -22.38 11.83
N ASN A 69 -5.65 -22.02 12.35
CA ASN A 69 -5.50 -21.70 13.77
C ASN A 69 -6.29 -20.47 14.19
N VAL A 70 -6.40 -19.48 13.30
CA VAL A 70 -7.23 -18.31 13.53
C VAL A 70 -8.70 -18.71 13.61
N LEU A 71 -9.17 -19.57 12.72
CA LEU A 71 -10.55 -20.07 12.73
C LEU A 71 -10.83 -20.85 14.03
N ARG A 72 -9.93 -21.73 14.45
CA ARG A 72 -10.08 -22.47 15.70
C ARG A 72 -10.13 -21.55 16.93
N ASN A 73 -9.30 -20.53 16.94
CA ASN A 73 -9.21 -19.59 18.07
C ASN A 73 -10.50 -18.78 18.26
N VAL A 74 -11.28 -18.56 17.22
CA VAL A 74 -12.56 -17.86 17.28
C VAL A 74 -13.76 -18.78 17.32
N GLY A 75 -13.54 -20.09 17.42
CA GLY A 75 -14.59 -21.09 17.61
C GLY A 75 -15.19 -21.66 16.33
N TYR A 76 -14.56 -21.46 15.20
CA TYR A 76 -14.99 -22.07 13.93
C TYR A 76 -14.23 -23.37 13.66
N ASP A 77 -14.93 -24.31 13.03
CA ASP A 77 -14.30 -25.54 12.55
C ASP A 77 -13.72 -25.30 11.14
N PRO A 78 -12.40 -25.41 10.96
CA PRO A 78 -11.77 -25.17 9.67
C PRO A 78 -12.14 -26.22 8.61
N GLU A 79 -12.71 -27.36 8.97
CA GLU A 79 -13.23 -28.32 8.01
C GLU A 79 -14.61 -27.93 7.47
N GLU A 80 -15.37 -27.14 8.21
CA GLU A 80 -16.70 -26.68 7.81
C GLU A 80 -16.68 -25.31 7.15
N VAL A 81 -15.73 -24.45 7.55
CA VAL A 81 -15.66 -23.08 7.05
C VAL A 81 -14.25 -22.75 6.59
N SER A 82 -14.17 -21.92 5.59
CA SER A 82 -12.94 -21.27 5.16
C SER A 82 -13.17 -19.76 5.07
N GLY A 83 -12.09 -19.02 5.06
CA GLY A 83 -12.18 -17.57 4.97
C GLY A 83 -11.04 -16.99 4.18
N PHE A 84 -11.24 -15.78 3.74
CA PHE A 84 -10.17 -14.98 3.17
C PHE A 84 -10.11 -13.63 3.88
N ALA A 85 -8.95 -13.03 3.86
CA ALA A 85 -8.74 -11.69 4.41
C ALA A 85 -7.94 -10.86 3.42
N PHE A 86 -8.21 -9.58 3.39
CA PHE A 86 -7.40 -8.62 2.67
C PHE A 86 -7.35 -7.31 3.44
N GLY A 87 -6.28 -6.58 3.24
CA GLY A 87 -6.10 -5.26 3.83
C GLY A 87 -5.35 -4.36 2.89
N LEU A 88 -5.75 -3.11 2.83
CA LEU A 88 -5.04 -2.09 2.07
C LEU A 88 -4.95 -0.80 2.88
N GLY A 89 -3.83 -0.11 2.73
CA GLY A 89 -3.62 1.17 3.40
C GLY A 89 -4.25 2.30 2.61
N ILE A 90 -5.13 3.07 3.24
CA ILE A 90 -5.75 4.25 2.62
C ILE A 90 -4.66 5.26 2.23
N GLU A 91 -3.66 5.44 3.08
CA GLU A 91 -2.54 6.34 2.84
C GLU A 91 -1.74 5.95 1.60
N ARG A 92 -1.58 4.66 1.33
CA ARG A 92 -0.87 4.20 0.13
C ARG A 92 -1.66 4.48 -1.14
N MET A 93 -2.97 4.34 -1.11
CA MET A 93 -3.84 4.72 -2.21
C MET A 93 -3.82 6.22 -2.45
N ALA A 94 -3.88 7.01 -1.39
CA ALA A 94 -3.78 8.46 -1.47
C ALA A 94 -2.42 8.93 -1.97
N LEU A 95 -1.35 8.26 -1.54
CA LEU A 95 0.01 8.53 -2.00
C LEU A 95 0.13 8.34 -3.52
N LEU A 96 -0.45 7.27 -4.06
CA LEU A 96 -0.49 7.04 -5.50
C LEU A 96 -1.32 8.11 -6.20
N ARG A 97 -2.54 8.35 -5.71
CA ARG A 97 -3.50 9.25 -6.36
C ARG A 97 -2.99 10.69 -6.43
N HIS A 98 -2.28 11.12 -5.43
CA HIS A 98 -1.81 12.51 -5.31
C HIS A 98 -0.30 12.66 -5.53
N ALA A 99 0.37 11.59 -5.94
CA ALA A 99 1.83 11.58 -6.17
C ALA A 99 2.63 12.13 -4.98
N VAL A 100 2.22 11.78 -3.78
CA VAL A 100 2.90 12.19 -2.54
C VAL A 100 4.17 11.35 -2.37
N PRO A 101 5.35 11.97 -2.20
CA PRO A 101 6.61 11.22 -2.18
C PRO A 101 6.88 10.46 -0.89
N ASP A 102 6.23 10.82 0.20
CA ASP A 102 6.49 10.22 1.51
C ASP A 102 5.18 10.11 2.30
N ILE A 103 4.86 8.89 2.72
CA ILE A 103 3.65 8.59 3.47
C ILE A 103 3.57 9.34 4.80
N ARG A 104 4.71 9.66 5.39
CA ARG A 104 4.75 10.40 6.66
C ARG A 104 4.17 11.80 6.56
N MET A 105 4.12 12.36 5.35
CA MET A 105 3.54 13.70 5.14
C MET A 105 2.06 13.76 5.51
N PHE A 106 1.33 12.64 5.43
CA PHE A 106 -0.06 12.56 5.87
C PHE A 106 -0.20 12.69 7.39
N LEU A 107 0.85 12.37 8.13
CA LEU A 107 0.84 12.30 9.59
C LEU A 107 1.56 13.47 10.27
N ASP A 108 2.31 14.26 9.50
CA ASP A 108 3.12 15.36 10.02
C ASP A 108 2.28 16.57 10.47
N ASN A 109 1.00 16.59 10.11
CA ASN A 109 0.06 17.66 10.46
C ASN A 109 0.54 19.06 10.00
N ASP A 110 1.21 19.13 8.85
CA ASP A 110 1.64 20.38 8.26
C ASP A 110 0.46 21.05 7.54
N PRO A 111 -0.02 22.22 8.00
CA PRO A 111 -1.19 22.86 7.40
C PRO A 111 -0.95 23.27 5.94
N ARG A 112 0.29 23.51 5.54
CA ARG A 112 0.61 23.85 4.15
C ARG A 112 0.44 22.64 3.23
N PHE A 113 0.78 21.46 3.71
CA PHE A 113 0.52 20.21 3.00
C PHE A 113 -0.98 19.91 2.92
N LEU A 114 -1.67 20.01 4.04
CA LEU A 114 -3.11 19.71 4.13
C LEU A 114 -3.95 20.67 3.29
N ALA A 115 -3.53 21.92 3.14
CA ALA A 115 -4.24 22.92 2.36
C ALA A 115 -4.29 22.63 0.84
N GLN A 116 -3.52 21.65 0.37
CA GLN A 116 -3.50 21.26 -1.06
C GLN A 116 -4.68 20.37 -1.45
N PHE A 117 -5.41 19.86 -0.47
CA PHE A 117 -6.49 18.91 -0.69
C PHE A 117 -7.89 19.51 -0.50
#